data_25eca377ddbafd6267b9af0c3b199590
#
_entry.id   25eca377ddbafd6267b9af0c3b199590
#
_cell.length_a   1.000
_cell.length_b   1.000
_cell.length_c   1.000
_cell.angle_alpha   90.00
_cell.angle_beta   90.00
_cell.angle_gamma   90.00
#
_symmetry.space_group_name_H-M   'P 1'
#
loop_
_entity.id
_entity.type
_entity.pdbx_description
1 polymer ?
#
loop_
_entity_poly.entity_id
_entity_poly.type
_entity_poly.pdbx_seq_one_letter_code
_entity_poly.pdbx_strand_id
1 'polypeptide(L)'
;IAKARTAYEQTDLRQRLGRYHDDPDSAFWGWNNIWLHPPFKQWSIEQEIESITRPLLAVQGAGDEYGTLEQIRGIRKRVPHTELLELPDCGHSPHKDQAARVIAAASAFIQRHSTGDKA
;
A
#
# COMPACT_ATOMS: atom_id res chain seq x y z
N ILE A 1 2.72 -6.69 -11.31
CA ILE A 1 1.50 -7.51 -11.40
C ILE A 1 1.59 -8.51 -12.57
N ALA A 2 1.96 -8.05 -13.76
CA ALA A 2 2.18 -8.95 -14.91
C ALA A 2 3.29 -9.99 -14.65
N LYS A 3 4.35 -9.59 -13.96
CA LYS A 3 5.42 -10.52 -13.55
C LYS A 3 4.90 -11.59 -12.59
N ALA A 4 3.96 -11.24 -11.72
CA ALA A 4 3.33 -12.21 -10.82
C ALA A 4 2.52 -13.23 -11.59
N ARG A 5 1.81 -12.81 -12.65
CA ARG A 5 1.09 -13.72 -13.54
C ARG A 5 2.04 -14.75 -14.16
N THR A 6 3.17 -14.30 -14.72
CA THR A 6 4.18 -15.17 -15.30
C THR A 6 4.73 -16.15 -14.26
N ALA A 7 5.04 -15.66 -13.06
CA ALA A 7 5.54 -16.49 -11.98
C ALA A 7 4.53 -17.59 -11.59
N TYR A 8 3.25 -17.23 -11.51
CA TYR A 8 2.20 -18.20 -11.15
C TYR A 8 2.05 -19.31 -12.20
N GLU A 9 2.11 -18.93 -13.49
CA GLU A 9 1.96 -19.89 -14.59
C GLU A 9 3.20 -20.78 -14.79
N GLN A 10 4.41 -20.29 -14.51
CA GLN A 10 5.66 -20.94 -14.93
C GLN A 10 6.55 -21.40 -13.78
N THR A 11 6.22 -21.08 -12.54
CA THR A 11 7.01 -21.48 -11.37
C THR A 11 6.16 -22.22 -10.35
N ASP A 12 6.76 -22.56 -9.21
CA ASP A 12 6.07 -23.22 -8.10
C ASP A 12 5.24 -22.27 -7.21
N LEU A 13 5.03 -21.02 -7.64
CA LEU A 13 4.29 -20.03 -6.84
C LEU A 13 2.90 -20.54 -6.44
N ARG A 14 2.19 -21.21 -7.35
CA ARG A 14 0.87 -21.78 -7.07
C ARG A 14 0.93 -22.75 -5.90
N GLN A 15 1.93 -23.63 -5.88
CA GLN A 15 2.10 -24.61 -4.80
C GLN A 15 2.43 -23.93 -3.47
N ARG A 16 3.29 -22.90 -3.51
CA ARG A 16 3.65 -22.14 -2.30
C ARG A 16 2.45 -21.41 -1.72
N LEU A 17 1.60 -20.84 -2.56
CA LEU A 17 0.37 -20.17 -2.12
C LEU A 17 -0.64 -21.15 -1.56
N GLY A 18 -0.63 -22.41 -2.03
CA GLY A 18 -1.49 -23.47 -1.50
C GLY A 18 -1.28 -23.77 -0.03
N ARG A 19 -0.17 -23.34 0.57
CA ARG A 19 0.05 -23.44 2.03
C ARG A 19 -0.84 -22.49 2.83
N TYR A 20 -1.35 -21.44 2.21
CA TYR A 20 -2.11 -20.39 2.86
C TYR A 20 -3.55 -20.29 2.36
N HIS A 21 -3.86 -20.95 1.23
CA HIS A 21 -5.17 -20.89 0.58
C HIS A 21 -5.64 -22.28 0.21
N ASP A 22 -6.89 -22.61 0.52
CA ASP A 22 -7.51 -23.85 0.09
C ASP A 22 -7.69 -23.89 -1.43
N ASP A 23 -7.95 -22.72 -2.02
CA ASP A 23 -8.09 -22.55 -3.46
C ASP A 23 -7.19 -21.41 -3.94
N PRO A 24 -5.88 -21.71 -4.17
CA PRO A 24 -4.94 -20.66 -4.59
C PRO A 24 -5.29 -20.07 -5.96
N ASP A 25 -5.91 -20.83 -6.85
CA ASP A 25 -6.28 -20.30 -8.17
C ASP A 25 -7.31 -19.18 -8.07
N SER A 26 -8.37 -19.37 -7.29
CA SER A 26 -9.37 -18.32 -7.09
C SER A 26 -8.77 -17.07 -6.41
N ALA A 27 -7.94 -17.27 -5.40
CA ALA A 27 -7.29 -16.16 -4.69
C ALA A 27 -6.37 -15.38 -5.62
N PHE A 28 -5.51 -16.09 -6.38
CA PHE A 28 -4.53 -15.43 -7.25
C PHE A 28 -5.19 -14.76 -8.44
N TRP A 29 -6.03 -15.47 -9.18
CA TRP A 29 -6.62 -14.91 -10.41
C TRP A 29 -7.65 -13.83 -10.12
N GLY A 30 -8.37 -13.92 -9.00
CA GLY A 30 -9.25 -12.85 -8.57
C GLY A 30 -8.51 -11.54 -8.38
N TRP A 31 -7.33 -11.58 -7.75
CA TRP A 31 -6.47 -10.42 -7.58
C TRP A 31 -5.81 -9.99 -8.88
N ASN A 32 -5.14 -10.92 -9.59
CA ASN A 32 -4.30 -10.60 -10.75
C ASN A 32 -5.12 -10.09 -11.92
N ASN A 33 -6.24 -10.75 -12.23
CA ASN A 33 -7.09 -10.36 -13.37
C ASN A 33 -7.70 -8.97 -13.19
N ILE A 34 -8.12 -8.62 -11.99
CA ILE A 34 -8.68 -7.29 -11.70
C ILE A 34 -7.61 -6.22 -11.94
N TRP A 35 -6.40 -6.41 -11.39
CA TRP A 35 -5.32 -5.43 -11.55
C TRP A 35 -4.87 -5.26 -13.00
N LEU A 36 -4.97 -6.30 -13.81
CA LEU A 36 -4.61 -6.25 -15.24
C LEU A 36 -5.78 -5.87 -16.14
N HIS A 37 -7.00 -5.78 -15.62
CA HIS A 37 -8.20 -5.43 -16.38
C HIS A 37 -8.09 -3.98 -16.88
N PRO A 38 -8.21 -3.72 -18.21
CA PRO A 38 -7.99 -2.38 -18.75
C PRO A 38 -8.83 -1.26 -18.11
N PRO A 39 -10.13 -1.42 -17.86
CA PRO A 39 -10.93 -0.39 -17.17
C PRO A 39 -10.41 -0.10 -15.76
N PHE A 40 -9.94 -1.11 -15.04
CA PHE A 40 -9.41 -0.93 -13.68
C PHE A 40 -8.07 -0.18 -13.67
N LYS A 41 -7.24 -0.31 -14.71
CA LYS A 41 -5.98 0.42 -14.82
C LYS A 41 -6.16 1.94 -14.83
N GLN A 42 -7.34 2.40 -15.21
CA GLN A 42 -7.69 3.83 -15.24
C GLN A 42 -8.40 4.29 -13.97
N TRP A 43 -8.66 3.36 -13.04
CA TRP A 43 -9.35 3.67 -11.80
C TRP A 43 -8.47 4.50 -10.87
N SER A 44 -9.08 5.49 -10.23
CA SER A 44 -8.41 6.35 -9.26
C SER A 44 -9.41 6.82 -8.20
N ILE A 45 -8.94 6.98 -6.96
CA ILE A 45 -9.73 7.56 -5.87
C ILE A 45 -9.29 8.99 -5.55
N GLU A 46 -8.51 9.62 -6.42
CA GLU A 46 -7.93 10.93 -6.13
C GLU A 46 -8.97 11.99 -5.77
N GLN A 47 -10.13 11.97 -6.40
CA GLN A 47 -11.19 12.94 -6.11
C GLN A 47 -11.86 12.65 -4.76
N GLU A 48 -12.05 11.39 -4.44
CA GLU A 48 -12.72 10.97 -3.21
C GLU A 48 -11.91 11.33 -1.97
N ILE A 49 -10.57 11.30 -2.04
CA ILE A 49 -9.73 11.62 -0.88
C ILE A 49 -9.66 13.11 -0.57
N GLU A 50 -10.04 13.99 -1.49
CA GLU A 50 -10.02 15.44 -1.26
C GLU A 50 -10.88 15.88 -0.08
N SER A 51 -11.88 15.09 0.28
CA SER A 51 -12.78 15.38 1.40
C SER A 51 -12.19 15.01 2.78
N ILE A 52 -11.01 14.41 2.84
CA ILE A 52 -10.40 14.01 4.10
C ILE A 52 -9.93 15.26 4.86
N THR A 53 -10.50 15.48 6.05
CA THR A 53 -10.15 16.63 6.90
C THR A 53 -9.37 16.21 8.15
N ARG A 54 -9.42 14.94 8.51
CA ARG A 54 -8.72 14.40 9.68
C ARG A 54 -7.21 14.27 9.40
N PRO A 55 -6.39 14.23 10.45
CA PRO A 55 -4.96 13.97 10.27
C PRO A 55 -4.70 12.69 9.48
N LEU A 56 -3.73 12.72 8.60
CA LEU A 56 -3.40 11.61 7.71
C LEU A 56 -1.89 11.41 7.65
N LEU A 57 -1.45 10.18 7.91
CA LEU A 57 -0.06 9.76 7.72
C LEU A 57 0.00 8.74 6.62
N ALA A 58 0.76 9.01 5.57
CA ALA A 58 0.98 8.08 4.46
C ALA A 58 2.41 7.53 4.51
N VAL A 59 2.54 6.22 4.48
CA VAL A 59 3.82 5.52 4.60
C VAL A 59 4.06 4.67 3.36
N GLN A 60 5.24 4.79 2.78
CA GLN A 60 5.61 3.94 1.65
C GLN A 60 7.11 3.70 1.64
N GLY A 61 7.52 2.48 1.24
CA GLY A 61 8.91 2.16 0.98
C GLY A 61 9.38 2.73 -0.35
N ALA A 62 10.57 3.32 -0.38
CA ALA A 62 11.14 3.86 -1.62
C ALA A 62 11.42 2.78 -2.66
N GLY A 63 11.63 1.53 -2.22
CA GLY A 63 11.84 0.37 -3.09
C GLY A 63 10.59 -0.46 -3.35
N ASP A 64 9.41 0.09 -3.11
CA ASP A 64 8.14 -0.63 -3.33
C ASP A 64 8.01 -1.03 -4.81
N GLU A 65 7.94 -2.33 -5.05
CA GLU A 65 7.87 -2.90 -6.40
C GLU A 65 6.49 -2.81 -7.04
N TYR A 66 5.46 -2.47 -6.27
CA TYR A 66 4.08 -2.38 -6.76
C TYR A 66 3.62 -0.95 -7.03
N GLY A 67 4.39 0.04 -6.59
CA GLY A 67 4.06 1.43 -6.82
C GLY A 67 5.20 2.37 -6.47
N THR A 68 5.23 3.52 -7.10
CA THR A 68 6.25 4.53 -6.83
C THR A 68 5.81 5.46 -5.70
N LEU A 69 6.75 6.26 -5.18
CA LEU A 69 6.45 7.28 -4.19
C LEU A 69 5.47 8.35 -4.69
N GLU A 70 5.25 8.39 -6.00
CA GLU A 70 4.23 9.27 -6.59
C GLU A 70 2.84 9.01 -6.02
N GLN A 71 2.57 7.78 -5.56
CA GLN A 71 1.28 7.43 -4.96
C GLN A 71 1.02 8.25 -3.69
N ILE A 72 1.93 8.23 -2.72
CA ILE A 72 1.73 8.97 -1.48
C ILE A 72 1.95 10.48 -1.66
N ARG A 73 2.81 10.87 -2.57
CA ARG A 73 2.98 12.27 -2.94
C ARG A 73 1.73 12.83 -3.61
N GLY A 74 1.05 12.01 -4.41
CA GLY A 74 -0.25 12.33 -4.99
C GLY A 74 -1.33 12.51 -3.93
N ILE A 75 -1.31 11.71 -2.87
CA ILE A 75 -2.21 11.88 -1.73
C ILE A 75 -2.00 13.26 -1.09
N ARG A 76 -0.75 13.68 -0.85
CA ARG A 76 -0.47 14.98 -0.27
C ARG A 76 -0.88 16.13 -1.18
N LYS A 77 -0.82 15.95 -2.49
CA LYS A 77 -1.32 16.96 -3.43
C LYS A 77 -2.81 17.25 -3.24
N ARG A 78 -3.59 16.20 -3.00
CA ARG A 78 -5.05 16.29 -2.81
C ARG A 78 -5.43 16.62 -1.37
N VAL A 79 -4.61 16.19 -0.42
CA VAL A 79 -4.79 16.40 1.01
C VAL A 79 -3.52 17.05 1.57
N PRO A 80 -3.39 18.40 1.49
CA PRO A 80 -2.12 19.10 1.79
C PRO A 80 -1.60 18.89 3.21
N HIS A 81 -2.47 18.58 4.16
CA HIS A 81 -2.07 18.33 5.55
C HIS A 81 -1.52 16.92 5.80
N THR A 82 -1.41 16.10 4.76
CA THR A 82 -0.84 14.74 4.87
C THR A 82 0.62 14.80 5.28
N GLU A 83 0.98 14.01 6.29
CA GLU A 83 2.38 13.77 6.63
C GLU A 83 2.86 12.56 5.84
N LEU A 84 4.02 12.68 5.20
CA LEU A 84 4.61 11.57 4.42
C LEU A 84 5.77 10.94 5.17
N LEU A 85 5.81 9.60 5.16
CA LEU A 85 6.96 8.84 5.62
C LEU A 85 7.44 7.99 4.44
N GLU A 86 8.51 8.44 3.79
CA GLU A 86 9.17 7.73 2.69
C GLU A 86 10.38 7.00 3.26
N LEU A 87 10.34 5.66 3.24
CA LEU A 87 11.36 4.86 3.91
C LEU A 87 12.39 4.32 2.91
N PRO A 88 13.69 4.64 3.07
CA PRO A 88 14.75 4.00 2.27
C PRO A 88 14.90 2.54 2.68
N ASP A 89 15.49 1.73 1.80
CA ASP A 89 15.71 0.30 2.03
C ASP A 89 14.46 -0.43 2.50
N CYS A 90 13.33 -0.13 1.87
CA CYS A 90 12.03 -0.62 2.27
C CYS A 90 11.18 -0.90 1.02
N GLY A 91 10.55 -2.05 0.98
CA GLY A 91 9.68 -2.47 -0.12
C GLY A 91 8.21 -2.19 0.18
N HIS A 92 7.36 -3.05 -0.34
CA HIS A 92 5.90 -2.91 -0.28
C HIS A 92 5.31 -3.11 1.11
N SER A 93 6.05 -3.73 2.02
CA SER A 93 5.57 -4.04 3.37
C SER A 93 6.39 -3.33 4.44
N PRO A 94 6.21 -2.00 4.64
CA PRO A 94 6.99 -1.23 5.60
C PRO A 94 6.94 -1.79 7.03
N HIS A 95 5.81 -2.34 7.43
CA HIS A 95 5.64 -2.93 8.76
C HIS A 95 6.51 -4.17 8.99
N LYS A 96 7.03 -4.78 7.92
CA LYS A 96 7.98 -5.89 7.99
C LYS A 96 9.41 -5.42 7.80
N ASP A 97 9.65 -4.61 6.75
CA ASP A 97 11.00 -4.23 6.35
C ASP A 97 11.62 -3.19 7.27
N GLN A 98 10.81 -2.29 7.82
CA GLN A 98 11.23 -1.18 8.69
C GLN A 98 10.29 -1.05 9.89
N ALA A 99 10.00 -2.16 10.56
CA ALA A 99 9.00 -2.23 11.64
C ALA A 99 9.23 -1.16 12.72
N ALA A 100 10.46 -0.99 13.19
CA ALA A 100 10.77 -0.05 14.25
C ALA A 100 10.45 1.40 13.83
N ARG A 101 10.80 1.77 12.61
CA ARG A 101 10.52 3.13 12.09
C ARG A 101 9.03 3.38 11.91
N VAL A 102 8.31 2.39 11.39
CA VAL A 102 6.86 2.50 11.19
C VAL A 102 6.15 2.64 12.53
N ILE A 103 6.48 1.80 13.50
CA ILE A 103 5.89 1.85 14.83
C ILE A 103 6.17 3.18 15.51
N ALA A 104 7.42 3.66 15.46
CA ALA A 104 7.81 4.93 16.06
C ALA A 104 7.04 6.11 15.42
N ALA A 105 6.98 6.13 14.10
CA ALA A 105 6.30 7.21 13.38
C ALA A 105 4.79 7.18 13.61
N ALA A 106 4.17 6.00 13.57
CA ALA A 106 2.74 5.85 13.81
C ALA A 106 2.37 6.23 15.24
N SER A 107 3.18 5.78 16.22
CA SER A 107 2.94 6.13 17.63
C SER A 107 3.05 7.63 17.88
N ALA A 108 4.09 8.27 17.34
CA ALA A 108 4.26 9.71 17.47
C ALA A 108 3.12 10.49 16.81
N PHE A 109 2.70 10.05 15.63
CA PHE A 109 1.58 10.65 14.91
C PHE A 109 0.27 10.56 15.71
N ILE A 110 -0.03 9.38 16.25
CA ILE A 110 -1.23 9.16 17.05
C ILE A 110 -1.20 10.04 18.30
N GLN A 111 -0.07 10.11 19.01
CA GLN A 111 0.07 10.94 20.20
C GLN A 111 -0.17 12.43 19.91
N ARG A 112 0.44 12.95 18.83
CA ARG A 112 0.29 14.37 18.46
C ARG A 112 -1.15 14.75 18.18
N HIS A 113 -1.91 13.87 17.58
CA HIS A 113 -3.28 14.17 17.13
C HIS A 113 -4.35 13.69 18.10
N SER A 114 -4.05 12.73 18.99
CA SER A 114 -4.99 12.30 20.03
C SER A 114 -5.17 13.35 21.12
N THR A 115 -4.11 14.08 21.48
CA THR A 115 -4.19 15.12 22.49
C THR A 115 -5.06 16.29 22.06
N GLY A 116 -5.12 16.58 20.76
CA GLY A 116 -5.98 17.62 20.23
C GLY A 116 -7.46 17.28 20.31
N ASP A 117 -7.81 15.99 20.28
CA ASP A 117 -9.19 15.52 20.29
C ASP A 117 -9.84 15.56 21.68
N LYS A 118 -9.06 15.85 22.72
CA LYS A 118 -9.57 15.94 24.09
C LYS A 118 -10.13 17.31 24.45
N ALA A 119 -9.96 18.24 23.56
CA ALA A 119 -10.43 19.60 23.77
C ALA A 119 -11.96 19.77 23.62
#